data_6abae6319f91b59bba9a0011571ea2c7
#
_entry.id   6abae6319f91b59bba9a0011571ea2c7
#
_cell.length_a   1.000
_cell.length_b   1.000
_cell.length_c   1.000
_cell.angle_alpha   90.00
_cell.angle_beta   90.00
_cell.angle_gamma   90.00
#
_symmetry.space_group_name_H-M   'P 1'
#
loop_
_entity.id
_entity.type
_entity.pdbx_description
1 polymer ?
#
loop_
_entity_poly.entity_id
_entity_poly.type
_entity_poly.pdbx_seq_one_letter_code
_entity_poly.pdbx_strand_id
1 'polypeptide(L)' 'MKKKFKLTDLDCANCAAKMEDAIKKLDGVNDASVSFMMQKMTIDADDARFDEIMKEVVEVCKKVEPDC' A
#
# COMPACT_ATOMS: atom_id res chain seq x y z
N MET A 1 9.29 -9.33 -5.71
CA MET A 1 7.98 -9.93 -6.03
C MET A 1 6.94 -8.83 -6.11
N LYS A 2 6.11 -8.87 -7.13
CA LYS A 2 5.11 -7.85 -7.38
C LYS A 2 3.70 -8.43 -7.23
N LYS A 3 2.88 -7.82 -6.39
CA LYS A 3 1.51 -8.26 -6.18
C LYS A 3 0.54 -7.10 -6.26
N LYS A 4 -0.65 -7.39 -6.76
CA LYS A 4 -1.74 -6.43 -6.86
C LYS A 4 -2.81 -6.77 -5.83
N PHE A 5 -3.34 -5.75 -5.19
CA PHE A 5 -4.38 -5.90 -4.18
C PHE A 5 -5.56 -5.01 -4.52
N LYS A 6 -6.75 -5.48 -4.17
CA LYS A 6 -7.94 -4.71 -4.34
C LYS A 6 -8.19 -3.88 -3.08
N LEU A 7 -8.49 -2.61 -3.27
CA LEU A 7 -8.85 -1.71 -2.18
C LEU A 7 -10.34 -1.49 -2.18
N THR A 8 -10.91 -1.24 -1.01
CA THR A 8 -12.33 -0.93 -0.87
C THR A 8 -12.48 0.43 -0.19
N ASP A 9 -13.51 1.17 -0.60
CA ASP A 9 -13.85 2.47 0.00
C ASP A 9 -12.75 3.51 -0.10
N LEU A 10 -11.88 3.38 -1.12
CA LEU A 10 -10.86 4.37 -1.37
C LEU A 10 -11.40 5.39 -2.38
N ASP A 11 -11.92 6.49 -1.89
CA ASP A 11 -12.54 7.51 -2.73
C ASP A 11 -11.84 8.86 -2.68
N CYS A 12 -10.63 8.92 -2.17
CA CYS A 12 -9.88 10.16 -2.06
C CYS A 12 -8.47 9.99 -2.63
N ALA A 13 -8.11 10.83 -3.59
CA ALA A 13 -6.77 10.80 -4.19
C ALA A 13 -5.68 11.12 -3.17
N ASN A 14 -5.96 12.01 -2.22
CA ASN A 14 -5.01 12.36 -1.17
C ASN A 14 -4.72 11.16 -0.26
N CYS A 15 -5.74 10.37 0.05
CA CYS A 15 -5.58 9.18 0.87
C CYS A 15 -4.71 8.16 0.14
N ALA A 16 -4.95 7.98 -1.16
CA ALA A 16 -4.16 7.08 -1.98
C ALA A 16 -2.70 7.50 -2.01
N ALA A 17 -2.44 8.80 -2.16
CA ALA A 17 -1.08 9.32 -2.16
C ALA A 17 -0.38 9.12 -0.81
N LYS A 18 -1.10 9.31 0.29
CA LYS A 18 -0.57 9.08 1.62
C LYS A 18 -0.21 7.62 1.85
N MET A 19 -1.09 6.72 1.43
CA MET A 19 -0.83 5.29 1.53
C MET A 19 0.40 4.89 0.73
N GLU A 20 0.48 5.36 -0.51
CA GLU A 20 1.61 5.06 -1.37
C GLU A 20 2.92 5.55 -0.76
N ASP A 21 2.94 6.79 -0.30
CA ASP A 21 4.14 7.36 0.31
C ASP A 21 4.56 6.60 1.56
N ALA A 22 3.61 6.27 2.42
CA ALA A 22 3.89 5.53 3.64
C ALA A 22 4.41 4.12 3.34
N ILE A 23 3.84 3.45 2.35
CA ILE A 23 4.28 2.11 1.96
C ILE A 23 5.68 2.15 1.37
N LYS A 24 5.99 3.15 0.56
CA LYS A 24 7.33 3.30 -0.02
C LYS A 24 8.42 3.51 1.03
N LYS A 25 8.05 4.02 2.17
CA LYS A 25 9.00 4.23 3.27
C LYS A 25 9.30 2.95 4.05
N LEU A 26 8.53 1.91 3.84
CA LEU A 26 8.77 0.64 4.52
C LEU A 26 10.03 -0.02 3.99
N ASP A 27 10.80 -0.58 4.92
CA ASP A 27 12.03 -1.28 4.57
C ASP A 27 11.69 -2.57 3.81
N GLY A 28 12.37 -2.79 2.71
CA GLY A 28 12.14 -3.97 1.88
C GLY A 28 11.16 -3.77 0.73
N VAL A 29 10.49 -2.62 0.67
CA VAL A 29 9.61 -2.30 -0.45
C VAL A 29 10.44 -1.64 -1.55
N ASN A 30 10.44 -2.26 -2.73
CA ASN A 30 11.16 -1.73 -3.88
C ASN A 30 10.35 -0.66 -4.60
N ASP A 31 9.04 -0.86 -4.70
CA ASP A 31 8.16 0.10 -5.34
C ASP A 31 6.73 -0.11 -4.84
N ALA A 32 5.93 0.92 -4.91
CA ALA A 32 4.53 0.84 -4.53
C ALA A 32 3.72 1.83 -5.36
N SER A 33 2.51 1.43 -5.72
CA SER A 33 1.61 2.27 -6.48
C SER A 33 0.19 2.04 -6.00
N VAL A 34 -0.54 3.12 -5.81
CA VAL A 34 -1.94 3.05 -5.37
C VAL A 34 -2.79 3.84 -6.36
N SER A 35 -3.80 3.19 -6.94
CA SER A 35 -4.73 3.82 -7.86
C SER A 35 -6.11 3.90 -7.21
N PHE A 36 -6.55 5.10 -6.87
CA PHE A 36 -7.87 5.27 -6.27
C PHE A 36 -8.99 5.11 -7.30
N MET A 37 -8.72 5.42 -8.55
CA MET A 37 -9.73 5.28 -9.62
C MET A 37 -10.06 3.81 -9.87
N MET A 38 -9.05 2.95 -9.82
CA MET A 38 -9.22 1.51 -10.03
C MET A 38 -9.36 0.77 -8.70
N GLN A 39 -9.15 1.46 -7.61
CA GLN A 39 -9.14 0.90 -6.25
C GLN A 39 -8.25 -0.32 -6.15
N LYS A 40 -7.03 -0.15 -6.64
CA LYS A 40 -6.02 -1.20 -6.64
C LYS A 40 -4.70 -0.68 -6.12
N MET A 41 -3.96 -1.56 -5.48
CA MET A 41 -2.64 -1.27 -4.96
C MET A 41 -1.67 -2.30 -5.50
N THR A 42 -0.53 -1.84 -6.01
CA THR A 42 0.54 -2.71 -6.49
C THR A 42 1.76 -2.52 -5.60
N ILE A 43 2.30 -3.61 -5.10
CA ILE A 43 3.47 -3.57 -4.24
C ILE A 43 4.54 -4.49 -4.80
N ASP A 44 5.75 -3.95 -4.95
CA ASP A 44 6.92 -4.71 -5.35
C ASP A 44 7.86 -4.75 -4.15
N ALA A 45 8.06 -5.92 -3.59
CA ALA A 45 8.87 -6.11 -2.41
C ALA A 45 9.70 -7.39 -2.51
N ASP A 46 10.68 -7.51 -1.63
CA ASP A 46 11.58 -8.66 -1.60
C ASP A 46 10.80 -9.93 -1.26
N ASP A 47 10.99 -10.99 -2.08
CA ASP A 47 10.31 -12.28 -1.89
C ASP A 47 10.55 -12.88 -0.52
N ALA A 48 11.77 -12.79 -0.03
CA ALA A 48 12.16 -13.40 1.23
C ALA A 48 11.44 -12.77 2.43
N ARG A 49 11.02 -11.52 2.30
CA ARG A 49 10.38 -10.78 3.38
C ARG A 49 8.97 -10.33 3.04
N PHE A 50 8.43 -10.85 1.97
CA PHE A 50 7.15 -10.38 1.44
C PHE A 50 6.03 -10.47 2.47
N ASP A 51 5.93 -11.59 3.19
CA ASP A 51 4.89 -11.79 4.18
C ASP A 51 4.98 -10.76 5.32
N GLU A 52 6.19 -10.50 5.81
CA GLU A 52 6.41 -9.49 6.85
C GLU A 52 6.06 -8.11 6.36
N ILE A 53 6.48 -7.79 5.15
CA ILE A 53 6.21 -6.49 4.54
C ILE A 53 4.72 -6.28 4.36
N MET A 54 3.99 -7.33 3.96
CA MET A 54 2.55 -7.23 3.79
C MET A 54 1.82 -6.94 5.10
N LYS A 55 2.29 -7.49 6.21
CA LYS A 55 1.72 -7.17 7.51
C LYS A 55 1.88 -5.69 7.84
N GLU A 56 3.06 -5.13 7.55
CA GLU A 56 3.32 -3.72 7.76
C GLU A 56 2.47 -2.85 6.84
N VAL A 57 2.30 -3.27 5.60
CA VAL A 57 1.46 -2.56 4.64
C VAL A 57 0.01 -2.48 5.13
N VAL A 58 -0.52 -3.58 5.63
CA VAL A 58 -1.89 -3.61 6.17
C VAL A 58 -2.01 -2.66 7.35
N GLU A 59 -1.03 -2.63 8.24
CA GLU A 59 -1.04 -1.72 9.39
C GLU A 59 -0.98 -0.27 8.95
N VAL A 60 -0.16 0.04 7.96
CA VAL A 60 -0.04 1.40 7.41
C VAL A 60 -1.38 1.83 6.81
N CYS A 61 -2.02 0.96 6.05
CA CYS A 61 -3.32 1.27 5.45
C CYS A 61 -4.37 1.54 6.52
N LYS A 62 -4.36 0.77 7.59
CA LYS A 62 -5.29 0.98 8.70
C LYS A 62 -5.05 2.29 9.43
N LYS A 63 -3.79 2.74 9.49
CA LYS A 63 -3.46 4.02 10.12
C LYS A 63 -3.89 5.20 9.26
N VAL A 64 -3.79 5.06 7.95
CA VAL A 64 -4.15 6.14 7.03
C VAL A 64 -5.66 6.23 6.85
N GLU A 65 -6.34 5.10 6.71
CA GLU A 65 -7.79 5.08 6.48
C GLU A 65 -8.61 5.81 7.52
N PRO A 66 -8.36 5.64 8.83
CA PRO A 66 -9.17 6.36 9.82
C PRO A 66 -9.06 7.87 9.73
N ASP A 67 -7.93 8.37 9.20
CA ASP A 67 -7.68 9.80 9.07
C ASP A 67 -8.25 10.38 7.78
N CYS A 68 -8.67 9.53 6.88
CA CYS A 68 -9.30 9.92 5.61
C CYS A 68 -10.82 9.69 5.65
#